data_222dd5df8bf0c83f7e2b7b9505e1ba22
#
_entry.id   222dd5df8bf0c83f7e2b7b9505e1ba22
#
_cell.length_a   1.000
_cell.length_b   1.000
_cell.length_c   1.000
_cell.angle_alpha   90.00
_cell.angle_beta   90.00
_cell.angle_gamma   90.00
#
_symmetry.space_group_name_H-M   'P 1'
#
loop_
_entity.id
_entity.type
_entity.pdbx_description
1 polymer ?
#
loop_
_entity_poly.entity_id
_entity_poly.type
_entity_poly.pdbx_seq_one_letter_code
_entity_poly.pdbx_strand_id
1 'polypeptide(L)'
;MDEHPCCHCHTTKERSEQEYKDLIHRLNRIAGQVKGIQGMVERDAYCIDILTQVAAVTAALNSFNKVLLGNHIRTCVSQDIREGREDSVEELVSTLQKLMR
;
A
#
# COMPACT_ATOMS: atom_id res chain seq x y z
N MET A 1 8.34 10.55 -24.55
CA MET A 1 8.17 10.34 -24.10
C MET A 1 7.69 10.44 -23.22
N ASP A 2 7.37 10.51 -22.90
CA ASP A 2 7.02 10.61 -22.04
C ASP A 2 6.84 10.07 -21.23
N GLU A 3 7.21 9.92 -21.03
CA GLU A 3 6.94 9.29 -20.13
C GLU A 3 6.85 9.75 -18.91
N HIS A 4 5.95 9.96 -18.49
CA HIS A 4 5.89 10.26 -17.10
C HIS A 4 5.51 9.03 -16.35
N PRO A 5 5.94 8.92 -15.09
CA PRO A 5 5.60 7.77 -14.29
C PRO A 5 4.13 7.86 -14.00
N CYS A 6 3.35 7.19 -14.73
CA CYS A 6 1.95 7.39 -14.57
C CYS A 6 1.22 6.09 -14.37
N CYS A 7 0.19 6.15 -13.60
CA CYS A 7 -0.62 5.00 -13.32
C CYS A 7 -1.72 4.82 -14.33
N HIS A 8 -1.95 5.79 -15.17
CA HIS A 8 -3.02 5.64 -16.14
C HIS A 8 -2.69 4.64 -17.23
N CYS A 9 -1.42 4.27 -17.37
CA CYS A 9 -1.08 3.19 -18.29
C CYS A 9 -1.29 1.83 -17.66
N HIS A 10 -1.52 1.77 -16.35
CA HIS A 10 -1.89 0.56 -15.62
C HIS A 10 -0.86 -0.55 -15.72
N THR A 11 0.38 -0.22 -15.98
CA THR A 11 1.43 -1.23 -16.09
C THR A 11 2.47 -1.07 -15.01
N THR A 12 3.19 0.03 -15.02
CA THR A 12 4.26 0.25 -14.07
C THR A 12 4.23 1.69 -13.60
N LYS A 13 4.93 1.94 -12.54
CA LYS A 13 5.17 3.29 -12.05
C LYS A 13 6.61 3.40 -11.65
N GLU A 14 7.25 4.47 -12.12
CA GLU A 14 8.60 4.78 -11.72
C GLU A 14 8.57 5.56 -10.43
N ARG A 15 9.22 5.06 -9.39
CA ARG A 15 9.26 5.72 -8.09
C ARG A 15 10.66 6.27 -7.86
N SER A 16 10.74 7.32 -7.04
CA SER A 16 12.03 7.78 -6.58
C SER A 16 12.67 6.67 -5.75
N GLU A 17 13.98 6.72 -5.64
CA GLU A 17 14.70 5.73 -4.86
C GLU A 17 14.26 5.78 -3.39
N GLN A 18 14.04 6.98 -2.89
CA GLN A 18 13.62 7.16 -1.50
C GLN A 18 12.24 6.54 -1.25
N GLU A 19 11.30 6.77 -2.15
CA GLU A 19 9.97 6.19 -2.04
C GLU A 19 10.04 4.67 -2.09
N TYR A 20 10.82 4.15 -3.03
CA TYR A 20 10.97 2.70 -3.17
C TYR A 20 11.51 2.08 -1.89
N LYS A 21 12.56 2.68 -1.33
CA LYS A 21 13.18 2.15 -0.12
C LYS A 21 12.22 2.19 1.07
N ASP A 22 11.45 3.26 1.20
CA ASP A 22 10.49 3.38 2.28
C ASP A 22 9.42 2.29 2.19
N LEU A 23 8.88 2.08 1.01
CA LEU A 23 7.85 1.07 0.80
C LEU A 23 8.38 -0.33 1.09
N ILE A 24 9.57 -0.64 0.59
CA ILE A 24 10.17 -1.96 0.81
C ILE A 24 10.48 -2.17 2.28
N HIS A 25 11.00 -1.15 2.95
CA HIS A 25 11.31 -1.25 4.37
C HIS A 25 10.04 -1.57 5.19
N ARG A 26 8.96 -0.90 4.86
CA ARG A 26 7.67 -1.13 5.55
C ARG A 26 7.20 -2.55 5.33
N LEU A 27 7.31 -3.05 4.09
CA LEU A 27 6.88 -4.41 3.78
C LEU A 27 7.76 -5.46 4.44
N ASN A 28 9.06 -5.20 4.54
CA ASN A 28 9.96 -6.12 5.22
C ASN A 28 9.60 -6.27 6.70
N ARG A 29 9.23 -5.16 7.33
CA ARG A 29 8.80 -5.22 8.73
C ARG A 29 7.51 -6.02 8.87
N ILE A 30 6.56 -5.80 7.95
CA ILE A 30 5.30 -6.54 7.96
C ILE A 30 5.54 -8.02 7.72
N ALA A 31 6.42 -8.36 6.79
CA ALA A 31 6.77 -9.75 6.52
C ALA A 31 7.33 -10.41 7.78
N GLY A 32 8.17 -9.69 8.52
CA GLY A 32 8.70 -10.21 9.77
C GLY A 32 7.63 -10.44 10.81
N GLN A 33 6.66 -9.54 10.88
CA GLN A 33 5.55 -9.68 11.81
C GLN A 33 4.67 -10.88 11.47
N VAL A 34 4.44 -11.12 10.17
CA VAL A 34 3.68 -12.28 9.73
C VAL A 34 4.42 -13.57 10.11
N LYS A 35 5.73 -13.57 9.91
CA LYS A 35 6.54 -14.72 10.29
C LYS A 35 6.47 -14.99 11.79
N GLY A 36 6.44 -13.91 12.58
CA GLY A 36 6.27 -14.01 14.01
C GLY A 36 4.95 -14.67 14.39
N ILE A 37 3.89 -14.32 13.68
CA ILE A 37 2.57 -14.92 13.90
C ILE A 37 2.62 -16.41 13.58
N GLN A 38 3.27 -16.77 12.49
CA GLN A 38 3.43 -18.17 12.12
C GLN A 38 4.12 -18.93 13.24
N GLY A 39 5.17 -18.36 13.82
CA GLY A 39 5.86 -18.98 14.94
C GLY A 39 4.97 -19.14 16.16
N MET A 40 4.09 -18.17 16.39
CA MET A 40 3.14 -18.27 17.50
C MET A 40 2.20 -19.44 17.33
N VAL A 41 1.70 -19.64 16.11
CA VAL A 41 0.83 -20.79 15.83
C VAL A 41 1.59 -22.10 16.03
N GLU A 42 2.83 -22.13 15.57
CA GLU A 42 3.66 -23.35 15.66
C GLU A 42 3.93 -23.78 17.09
N ARG A 43 4.02 -22.82 18.02
CA ARG A 43 4.29 -23.12 19.43
C ARG A 43 3.02 -23.08 20.28
N ASP A 44 1.86 -23.08 19.63
CA ASP A 44 0.56 -23.12 20.32
C ASP A 44 0.37 -21.96 21.29
N ALA A 45 0.75 -20.75 20.87
CA ALA A 45 0.55 -19.56 21.67
C ALA A 45 -0.94 -19.33 21.90
N TYR A 46 -1.25 -18.58 22.94
CA TYR A 46 -2.62 -18.29 23.30
C TYR A 46 -3.33 -17.51 22.19
N CYS A 47 -4.57 -17.89 21.89
CA CYS A 47 -5.31 -17.34 20.76
C CYS A 47 -5.43 -15.82 20.80
N ILE A 48 -5.70 -15.26 21.99
CA ILE A 48 -5.86 -13.81 22.09
C ILE A 48 -4.56 -13.08 21.74
N ASP A 49 -3.42 -13.67 22.13
CA ASP A 49 -2.13 -13.07 21.80
C ASP A 49 -1.89 -13.07 20.29
N ILE A 50 -2.28 -14.17 19.64
CA ILE A 50 -2.16 -14.26 18.19
C ILE A 50 -3.05 -13.20 17.52
N LEU A 51 -4.29 -13.09 17.98
CA LEU A 51 -5.22 -12.09 17.42
C LEU A 51 -4.71 -10.67 17.60
N THR A 52 -4.08 -10.40 18.74
CA THR A 52 -3.49 -9.09 19.00
C THR A 52 -2.38 -8.79 18.00
N GLN A 53 -1.56 -9.79 17.67
CA GLN A 53 -0.52 -9.59 16.67
C GLN A 53 -1.09 -9.41 15.28
N VAL A 54 -2.17 -10.11 14.96
CA VAL A 54 -2.85 -9.92 13.68
C VAL A 54 -3.38 -8.50 13.56
N ALA A 55 -3.93 -7.96 14.65
CA ALA A 55 -4.40 -6.57 14.65
C ALA A 55 -3.25 -5.60 14.36
N ALA A 56 -2.07 -5.87 14.90
CA ALA A 56 -0.90 -5.03 14.65
C ALA A 56 -0.48 -5.09 13.19
N VAL A 57 -0.51 -6.27 12.59
CA VAL A 57 -0.16 -6.43 11.16
C VAL A 57 -1.18 -5.70 10.30
N THR A 58 -2.45 -5.81 10.65
CA THR A 58 -3.52 -5.11 9.91
C THR A 58 -3.29 -3.60 9.95
N ALA A 59 -2.95 -3.07 11.12
CA ALA A 59 -2.67 -1.63 11.26
C ALA A 59 -1.46 -1.23 10.41
N ALA A 60 -0.43 -2.07 10.38
CA ALA A 60 0.77 -1.79 9.59
C ALA A 60 0.47 -1.80 8.09
N LEU A 61 -0.38 -2.74 7.64
CA LEU A 61 -0.80 -2.77 6.26
C LEU A 61 -1.63 -1.55 5.89
N ASN A 62 -2.50 -1.11 6.80
CA ASN A 62 -3.27 0.11 6.55
C ASN A 62 -2.36 1.34 6.46
N SER A 63 -1.32 1.38 7.28
CA SER A 63 -0.34 2.45 7.21
C SER A 63 0.40 2.43 5.88
N PHE A 64 0.78 1.25 5.41
CA PHE A 64 1.40 1.09 4.10
C PHE A 64 0.47 1.60 3.00
N ASN A 65 -0.81 1.25 3.07
CA ASN A 65 -1.80 1.70 2.11
C ASN A 65 -1.89 3.22 2.07
N LYS A 66 -1.85 3.87 3.22
CA LYS A 66 -1.93 5.33 3.28
C LYS A 66 -0.73 5.99 2.61
N VAL A 67 0.45 5.45 2.82
CA VAL A 67 1.65 6.00 2.20
C VAL A 67 1.60 5.83 0.69
N LEU A 68 1.27 4.62 0.25
CA LEU A 68 1.20 4.33 -1.18
C LEU A 68 0.13 5.18 -1.86
N LEU A 69 -1.04 5.25 -1.25
CA LEU A 69 -2.16 6.01 -1.81
C LEU A 69 -1.83 7.51 -1.85
N GLY A 70 -1.23 8.03 -0.79
CA GLY A 70 -0.85 9.44 -0.76
C GLY A 70 0.12 9.79 -1.88
N ASN A 71 1.10 8.92 -2.11
CA ASN A 71 2.06 9.12 -3.19
C ASN A 71 1.37 9.05 -4.56
N HIS A 72 0.45 8.11 -4.70
CA HIS A 72 -0.31 7.95 -5.94
C HIS A 72 -1.13 9.20 -6.25
N ILE A 73 -1.80 9.75 -5.24
CA ILE A 73 -2.61 10.95 -5.43
C ILE A 73 -1.72 12.14 -5.81
N ARG A 74 -0.62 12.31 -5.09
CA ARG A 74 0.25 13.46 -5.33
C ARG A 74 0.95 13.42 -6.68
N THR A 75 1.16 12.24 -7.22
CA THR A 75 1.89 12.10 -8.49
C THR A 75 0.94 11.80 -9.66
N CYS A 76 0.37 10.60 -9.68
CA CYS A 76 -0.37 10.14 -10.85
C CYS A 76 -1.73 10.81 -11.00
N VAL A 77 -2.50 10.87 -9.93
CA VAL A 77 -3.85 11.43 -10.01
C VAL A 77 -3.78 12.93 -10.28
N SER A 78 -2.89 13.61 -9.58
CA SER A 78 -2.70 15.04 -9.74
C SER A 78 -2.29 15.38 -11.16
N GLN A 79 -1.37 14.58 -11.73
CA GLN A 79 -0.92 14.82 -13.10
C GLN A 79 -2.04 14.60 -14.10
N ASP A 80 -2.83 13.56 -13.91
CA ASP A 80 -3.93 13.27 -14.82
C ASP A 80 -4.98 14.37 -14.79
N ILE A 81 -5.26 14.92 -13.62
CA ILE A 81 -6.21 16.03 -13.50
C ILE A 81 -5.70 17.23 -14.28
N ARG A 82 -4.42 17.56 -14.15
CA ARG A 82 -3.84 18.68 -14.87
C ARG A 82 -3.93 18.49 -16.38
N GLU A 83 -3.87 17.25 -16.84
CA GLU A 83 -3.92 16.95 -18.26
C GLU A 83 -5.34 16.72 -18.76
N GLY A 84 -6.32 16.94 -17.92
CA GLY A 84 -7.71 16.81 -18.31
C GLY A 84 -8.23 15.39 -18.38
N ARG A 85 -7.47 14.43 -17.89
CA ARG A 85 -7.91 13.03 -17.84
C ARG A 85 -8.54 12.72 -16.49
N GLU A 86 -9.63 12.02 -16.52
CA GLU A 86 -10.37 11.70 -15.30
C GLU A 86 -10.39 10.20 -14.97
N ASP A 87 -9.72 9.40 -15.78
CA ASP A 87 -9.72 7.95 -15.58
C ASP A 87 -9.16 7.57 -14.22
N SER A 88 -8.07 8.22 -13.81
CA SER A 88 -7.44 7.84 -12.55
C SER A 88 -8.25 8.33 -11.35
N VAL A 89 -9.07 9.37 -11.53
CA VAL A 89 -9.97 9.80 -10.46
C VAL A 89 -11.04 8.76 -10.22
N GLU A 90 -11.63 8.25 -11.29
CA GLU A 90 -12.64 7.20 -11.16
C GLU A 90 -12.05 5.92 -10.60
N GLU A 91 -10.86 5.58 -11.04
CA GLU A 91 -10.16 4.42 -10.53
C GLU A 91 -9.89 4.56 -9.03
N LEU A 92 -9.48 5.74 -8.62
CA LEU A 92 -9.21 6.02 -7.21
C LEU A 92 -10.48 5.88 -6.37
N VAL A 93 -11.59 6.45 -6.85
CA VAL A 93 -12.86 6.33 -6.14
C VAL A 93 -13.26 4.88 -5.97
N SER A 94 -13.16 4.10 -7.03
CA SER A 94 -13.50 2.67 -6.99
C SER A 94 -12.60 1.94 -5.99
N THR A 95 -11.31 2.24 -6.00
CA THR A 95 -10.35 1.59 -5.11
C THR A 95 -10.65 1.94 -3.66
N LEU A 96 -10.92 3.21 -3.38
CA LEU A 96 -11.23 3.64 -2.02
C LEU A 96 -12.48 2.95 -1.49
N GLN A 97 -13.48 2.77 -2.34
CA GLN A 97 -14.69 2.08 -1.93
C GLN A 97 -14.41 0.65 -1.52
N LYS A 98 -13.48 -0.01 -2.19
CA LYS A 98 -13.09 -1.37 -1.83
C LYS A 98 -12.31 -1.41 -0.52
N LEU A 99 -11.46 -0.43 -0.29
CA LEU A 99 -10.61 -0.39 0.90
C LEU A 99 -11.40 -0.04 2.15
N MET A 100 -12.49 0.66 1.99
CA MET A 100 -13.25 1.21 3.12
C MET A 100 -14.48 0.39 3.47
N ARG A 101 -14.66 -0.78 2.89
CA ARG A 101 -15.81 -1.58 3.26
C ARG A 101 -15.56 -2.48 4.47
#